data_e3014cd868c52d9b233c0bca07dc31d8
#
_entry.id   e3014cd868c52d9b233c0bca07dc31d8
#
_cell.length_a   1.000
_cell.length_b   1.000
_cell.length_c   1.000
_cell.angle_alpha   90.00
_cell.angle_beta   90.00
_cell.angle_gamma   90.00
#
_symmetry.space_group_name_H-M   'P 1'
#
loop_
_entity.id
_entity.type
_entity.pdbx_description
1 polymer ?
#
loop_
_entity_poly.entity_id
_entity_poly.type
_entity_poly.pdbx_seq_one_letter_code
_entity_poly.pdbx_strand_id
1 'polypeptide(L)'
;MQVQPEPTPNPNAIKFTLDQPATSGGAETFKEGSDPAASPLGAAIFALGDVTNVFATANFVSVTKTDAADWGDLGPRVMEAIEAHFGGGA
;
A
#
# COMPACT_ATOMS: atom_id res chain seq x y z
N MET A 1 13.46 5.69 -5.73
CA MET A 1 12.00 5.81 -5.77
C MET A 1 11.52 6.65 -4.61
N GLN A 2 10.57 7.54 -4.84
CA GLN A 2 10.00 8.35 -3.77
C GLN A 2 8.56 7.94 -3.50
N VAL A 3 8.23 7.86 -2.21
CA VAL A 3 6.88 7.56 -1.76
C VAL A 3 6.46 8.67 -0.81
N GLN A 4 5.34 9.33 -1.12
CA GLN A 4 4.86 10.42 -0.29
C GLN A 4 3.50 10.09 0.30
N PRO A 5 3.38 10.02 1.62
CA PRO A 5 2.09 9.80 2.26
C PRO A 5 1.26 11.07 2.22
N GLU A 6 -0.02 10.91 1.88
CA GLU A 6 -0.97 12.03 1.84
C GLU A 6 -2.22 11.63 2.62
N PRO A 7 -2.72 12.51 3.48
CA PRO A 7 -3.94 12.22 4.22
C PRO A 7 -5.14 12.17 3.30
N THR A 8 -6.13 11.38 3.69
CA THR A 8 -7.41 11.29 3.00
C THR A 8 -8.52 11.71 3.96
N PRO A 9 -9.77 11.91 3.46
CA PRO A 9 -10.90 12.18 4.35
C PRO A 9 -11.15 11.06 5.35
N ASN A 10 -10.68 9.83 5.06
CA ASN A 10 -10.82 8.70 5.97
C ASN A 10 -9.57 8.62 6.87
N PRO A 11 -9.70 8.77 8.21
CA PRO A 11 -8.54 8.72 9.10
C PRO A 11 -7.84 7.36 9.13
N ASN A 12 -8.50 6.31 8.66
CA ASN A 12 -7.91 4.98 8.59
C ASN A 12 -7.22 4.70 7.26
N ALA A 13 -7.25 5.64 6.33
CA ALA A 13 -6.66 5.46 5.02
C ALA A 13 -5.62 6.55 4.74
N ILE A 14 -4.50 6.15 4.16
CA ILE A 14 -3.51 7.09 3.66
C ILE A 14 -3.21 6.72 2.21
N LYS A 15 -3.07 7.74 1.38
CA LYS A 15 -2.69 7.61 -0.01
C LYS A 15 -1.19 7.81 -0.13
N PHE A 16 -0.50 6.80 -0.66
CA PHE A 16 0.94 6.88 -0.89
C PHE A 16 1.18 7.17 -2.36
N THR A 17 1.59 8.39 -2.66
CA THR A 17 1.85 8.81 -4.03
C THR A 17 3.25 8.37 -4.44
N LEU A 18 3.36 7.78 -5.62
CA LEU A 18 4.61 7.23 -6.12
C LEU A 18 5.10 8.05 -7.32
N ASP A 19 6.40 8.02 -7.54
CA ASP A 19 7.01 8.66 -8.71
C ASP A 19 7.13 7.71 -9.90
N GLN A 20 6.56 6.52 -9.79
CA GLN A 20 6.51 5.54 -10.87
C GLN A 20 5.22 4.74 -10.75
N PRO A 21 4.80 4.03 -11.81
CA PRO A 21 3.55 3.27 -11.76
C PRO A 21 3.57 2.18 -10.68
N ALA A 22 2.51 2.13 -9.90
CA ALA A 22 2.33 1.07 -8.91
C ALA A 22 1.78 -0.21 -9.54
N THR A 23 1.10 -0.09 -10.67
CA THR A 23 0.58 -1.23 -11.41
C THR A 23 0.99 -1.10 -12.87
N SER A 24 0.96 -2.21 -13.60
CA SER A 24 1.31 -2.21 -15.01
C SER A 24 0.12 -1.91 -15.92
N GLY A 25 -1.05 -1.73 -15.34
CA GLY A 25 -2.27 -1.51 -16.11
C GLY A 25 -3.30 -0.79 -15.28
N GLY A 26 -4.47 -1.35 -15.14
CA GLY A 26 -5.55 -0.73 -14.38
C GLY A 26 -5.36 -0.81 -12.87
N ALA A 27 -6.39 -0.39 -12.15
CA ALA A 27 -6.38 -0.42 -10.70
C ALA A 27 -6.38 -1.85 -10.17
N GLU A 28 -5.70 -2.06 -9.05
CA GLU A 28 -5.67 -3.34 -8.33
C GLU A 28 -6.18 -3.13 -6.92
N THR A 29 -7.03 -4.02 -6.45
CA THR A 29 -7.55 -4.00 -5.09
C THR A 29 -7.14 -5.29 -4.39
N PHE A 30 -6.62 -5.17 -3.17
CA PHE A 30 -6.26 -6.31 -2.36
C PHE A 30 -6.94 -6.18 -0.99
N LYS A 31 -7.63 -7.23 -0.59
CA LYS A 31 -8.32 -7.30 0.70
C LYS A 31 -8.27 -8.73 1.20
N GLU A 32 -8.81 -8.97 2.38
CA GLU A 32 -8.88 -10.32 2.91
C GLU A 32 -9.57 -11.26 1.93
N GLY A 33 -8.95 -12.40 1.67
CA GLY A 33 -9.48 -13.36 0.72
C GLY A 33 -9.03 -13.16 -0.71
N SER A 34 -8.33 -12.08 -1.02
CA SER A 34 -7.79 -11.86 -2.36
C SER A 34 -6.63 -12.80 -2.64
N ASP A 35 -6.46 -13.11 -3.93
CA ASP A 35 -5.36 -13.95 -4.38
C ASP A 35 -4.05 -13.15 -4.36
N PRO A 36 -3.03 -13.57 -3.61
CA PRO A 36 -1.74 -12.86 -3.58
C PRO A 36 -1.11 -12.69 -4.96
N ALA A 37 -1.38 -13.60 -5.88
CA ALA A 37 -0.84 -13.49 -7.24
C ALA A 37 -1.49 -12.38 -8.05
N ALA A 38 -2.69 -11.94 -7.67
CA ALA A 38 -3.40 -10.88 -8.37
C ALA A 38 -2.79 -9.50 -8.10
N SER A 39 -2.17 -9.32 -6.93
CA SER A 39 -1.51 -8.06 -6.58
C SER A 39 -0.35 -8.34 -5.62
N PRO A 40 0.85 -8.60 -6.15
CA PRO A 40 2.00 -8.85 -5.28
C PRO A 40 2.30 -7.70 -4.33
N LEU A 41 2.13 -6.46 -4.78
CA LEU A 41 2.32 -5.29 -3.91
C LEU A 41 1.27 -5.26 -2.81
N GLY A 42 0.00 -5.46 -3.16
CA GLY A 42 -1.07 -5.52 -2.18
C GLY A 42 -0.85 -6.60 -1.16
N ALA A 43 -0.40 -7.79 -1.62
CA ALA A 43 -0.11 -8.90 -0.73
C ALA A 43 1.02 -8.56 0.24
N ALA A 44 2.07 -7.89 -0.24
CA ALA A 44 3.20 -7.51 0.60
C ALA A 44 2.77 -6.52 1.69
N ILE A 45 1.94 -5.55 1.35
CA ILE A 45 1.44 -4.57 2.31
C ILE A 45 0.47 -5.25 3.29
N PHE A 46 -0.43 -6.08 2.77
CA PHE A 46 -1.41 -6.78 3.61
C PHE A 46 -0.73 -7.70 4.62
N ALA A 47 0.41 -8.27 4.24
CA ALA A 47 1.16 -9.17 5.11
C ALA A 47 1.77 -8.47 6.33
N LEU A 48 1.80 -7.14 6.35
CA LEU A 48 2.26 -6.41 7.53
C LEU A 48 1.31 -6.59 8.73
N GLY A 49 0.10 -7.07 8.50
CA GLY A 49 -0.95 -7.07 9.52
C GLY A 49 -1.53 -5.67 9.66
N ASP A 50 -2.59 -5.50 10.39
CA ASP A 50 -3.19 -4.19 10.65
C ASP A 50 -3.68 -3.44 9.41
N VAL A 51 -3.72 -4.09 8.26
CA VAL A 51 -4.21 -3.52 7.00
C VAL A 51 -5.48 -4.26 6.60
N THR A 52 -6.52 -3.50 6.25
CA THR A 52 -7.80 -4.10 5.84
C THR A 52 -8.00 -4.06 4.34
N ASN A 53 -7.35 -3.12 3.65
CA ASN A 53 -7.55 -2.96 2.22
C ASN A 53 -6.37 -2.21 1.61
N VAL A 54 -6.00 -2.60 0.39
CA VAL A 54 -4.98 -1.92 -0.41
C VAL A 54 -5.57 -1.67 -1.79
N PHE A 55 -5.48 -0.44 -2.27
CA PHE A 55 -5.95 -0.07 -3.60
C PHE A 55 -4.81 0.62 -4.34
N ALA A 56 -4.33 0.01 -5.40
CA ALA A 56 -3.20 0.52 -6.17
C ALA A 56 -3.61 0.93 -7.57
N THR A 57 -3.08 2.06 -8.02
CA THR A 57 -3.27 2.54 -9.39
C THR A 57 -1.92 2.84 -10.00
N ALA A 58 -1.93 3.41 -11.21
CA ALA A 58 -0.69 3.79 -11.87
C ALA A 58 0.09 4.88 -11.14
N ASN A 59 -0.56 5.64 -10.25
CA ASN A 59 0.05 6.82 -9.63
C ASN A 59 0.19 6.74 -8.12
N PHE A 60 -0.59 5.88 -7.47
CA PHE A 60 -0.59 5.85 -6.01
C PHE A 60 -1.05 4.49 -5.48
N VAL A 61 -0.78 4.29 -4.19
CA VAL A 61 -1.29 3.15 -3.44
C VAL A 61 -2.04 3.70 -2.23
N SER A 62 -3.31 3.36 -2.12
CA SER A 62 -4.13 3.74 -0.97
C SER A 62 -4.21 2.56 -0.01
N VAL A 63 -3.85 2.77 1.24
CA VAL A 63 -3.83 1.72 2.26
C VAL A 63 -4.79 2.09 3.38
N THR A 64 -5.69 1.17 3.71
CA THR A 64 -6.62 1.34 4.82
C THR A 64 -6.19 0.42 5.96
N LYS A 65 -6.01 0.99 7.13
CA LYS A 65 -5.60 0.24 8.32
C LYS A 65 -6.80 -0.16 9.16
N THR A 66 -6.58 -1.06 10.12
CA THR A 66 -7.59 -1.36 11.13
C THR A 66 -7.70 -0.19 12.11
N ASP A 67 -8.81 -0.12 12.84
CA ASP A 67 -9.01 0.95 13.83
C ASP A 67 -7.99 0.89 14.96
N ALA A 68 -7.48 -0.30 15.26
CA ALA A 68 -6.52 -0.48 16.34
C ALA A 68 -5.09 -0.11 15.96
N ALA A 69 -4.81 0.01 14.67
CA ALA A 69 -3.46 0.30 14.20
C ALA A 69 -3.16 1.79 14.29
N ASP A 70 -1.87 2.11 14.35
CA ASP A 70 -1.40 3.50 14.43
C ASP A 70 -0.52 3.79 13.22
N TRP A 71 -0.84 4.86 12.49
CA TRP A 71 -0.06 5.26 11.34
C TRP A 71 1.38 5.64 11.71
N GLY A 72 1.60 6.10 12.94
CA GLY A 72 2.95 6.39 13.40
C GLY A 72 3.86 5.17 13.36
N ASP A 73 3.29 3.98 13.52
CA ASP A 73 4.02 2.72 13.43
C ASP A 73 3.87 2.08 12.06
N LEU A 74 2.66 2.03 11.55
CA LEU A 74 2.35 1.32 10.30
C LEU A 74 2.83 2.08 9.07
N GLY A 75 2.75 3.40 9.07
CA GLY A 75 3.10 4.21 7.92
C GLY A 75 4.50 3.94 7.39
N PRO A 76 5.55 4.02 8.23
CA PRO A 76 6.91 3.71 7.78
C PRO A 76 7.05 2.28 7.26
N ARG A 77 6.34 1.33 7.87
CA ARG A 77 6.39 -0.06 7.43
C ARG A 77 5.76 -0.24 6.05
N VAL A 78 4.67 0.47 5.78
CA VAL A 78 4.04 0.44 4.46
C VAL A 78 4.96 1.06 3.42
N MET A 79 5.58 2.20 3.73
CA MET A 79 6.51 2.85 2.81
C MET A 79 7.69 1.95 2.49
N GLU A 80 8.23 1.27 3.50
CA GLU A 80 9.33 0.34 3.31
C GLU A 80 8.90 -0.84 2.44
N ALA A 81 7.69 -1.37 2.65
CA ALA A 81 7.18 -2.47 1.84
C ALA A 81 7.03 -2.05 0.37
N ILE A 82 6.54 -0.84 0.12
CA ILE A 82 6.39 -0.33 -1.24
C ILE A 82 7.77 -0.19 -1.90
N GLU A 83 8.71 0.42 -1.20
CA GLU A 83 10.05 0.62 -1.73
C GLU A 83 10.75 -0.71 -2.00
N ALA A 84 10.59 -1.66 -1.10
CA ALA A 84 11.19 -2.98 -1.27
C ALA A 84 10.60 -3.72 -2.47
N HIS A 85 9.31 -3.53 -2.74
CA HIS A 85 8.67 -4.19 -3.86
C HIS A 85 9.19 -3.67 -5.21
N PHE A 86 9.45 -2.36 -5.31
CA PHE A 86 9.83 -1.76 -6.59
C PHE A 86 11.34 -1.64 -6.80
N GLY A 87 12.11 -1.49 -5.74
CA GLY A 87 13.52 -1.23 -5.93
C GLY A 87 14.42 -1.86 -4.91
N GLY A 88 13.85 -2.37 -3.85
CA GLY A 88 14.62 -2.81 -2.69
C GLY A 88 15.49 -4.01 -2.92
N GLY A 89 15.27 -4.74 -3.99
CA GLY A 89 16.11 -5.87 -4.31
C GLY A 89 17.42 -5.50 -4.98
N ALA A 90 17.51 -4.27 -5.36
CA ALA A 90 18.69 -3.81 -6.07
C ALA A 90 19.87 -3.61 -5.14
#